data_3234a285b4129027478edec8ea5ae5f7
#
_entry.id   3234a285b4129027478edec8ea5ae5f7
#
_cell.length_a   1.000
_cell.length_b   1.000
_cell.length_c   1.000
_cell.angle_alpha   90.00
_cell.angle_beta   90.00
_cell.angle_gamma   90.00
#
_symmetry.space_group_name_H-M   'P 1'
#
loop_
_entity.id
_entity.type
_entity.pdbx_description
1 polymer ?
#
loop_
_entity_poly.entity_id
_entity_poly.type
_entity_poly.pdbx_seq_one_letter_code
_entity_poly.pdbx_strand_id
1 'polypeptide(L)'
;MEAFLISTGVVALAEMGDKTQLLAFILATRFQKPLPIIMGIFLATIVNHGLAGGVGAWVANSIDPNILRWVLGISFLAMAIWTLIPDKIEEEETQIASKFGVFGATLITFFLAEMGDKTQIATVALAAHFENPIFVIAGTTAGMLIADVPAVFIGNKFAEKISMKWVHRFAAFIFGILGIITLVNGSLISQL
;
A
#
# COMPACT_ATOMS: atom_id res chain seq x y z
N MET A 1 10.06 -12.07 10.10
CA MET A 1 10.51 -12.02 8.68
C MET A 1 9.36 -12.27 7.71
N GLU A 2 8.49 -13.22 7.99
CA GLU A 2 7.32 -13.53 7.15
C GLU A 2 6.40 -12.32 6.96
N ALA A 3 5.99 -11.66 8.05
CA ALA A 3 5.18 -10.44 8.00
C ALA A 3 5.77 -9.37 7.07
N PHE A 4 7.09 -9.14 7.14
CA PHE A 4 7.78 -8.19 6.26
C PHE A 4 7.68 -8.61 4.79
N LEU A 5 8.01 -9.86 4.46
CA LEU A 5 8.05 -10.34 3.07
C LEU A 5 6.65 -10.37 2.45
N ILE A 6 5.65 -10.88 3.17
CA ILE A 6 4.27 -10.92 2.69
C ILE A 6 3.73 -9.50 2.48
N SER A 7 3.92 -8.61 3.48
CA SER A 7 3.46 -7.23 3.37
C SER A 7 4.14 -6.48 2.23
N THR A 8 5.46 -6.70 2.02
CA THR A 8 6.20 -6.11 0.89
C THR A 8 5.64 -6.59 -0.44
N GLY A 9 5.46 -7.90 -0.60
CA GLY A 9 4.97 -8.47 -1.85
C GLY A 9 3.54 -8.04 -2.18
N VAL A 10 2.66 -8.08 -1.19
CA VAL A 10 1.24 -7.71 -1.34
C VAL A 10 1.11 -6.25 -1.76
N VAL A 11 1.78 -5.32 -1.04
CA VAL A 11 1.69 -3.90 -1.35
C VAL A 11 2.41 -3.56 -2.65
N ALA A 12 3.60 -4.10 -2.92
CA ALA A 12 4.28 -3.87 -4.18
C ALA A 12 3.42 -4.25 -5.39
N LEU A 13 2.71 -5.38 -5.31
CA LEU A 13 1.82 -5.83 -6.39
C LEU A 13 0.53 -4.99 -6.47
N ALA A 14 -0.03 -4.56 -5.34
CA ALA A 14 -1.24 -3.74 -5.30
C ALA A 14 -0.99 -2.34 -5.88
N GLU A 15 0.22 -1.78 -5.65
CA GLU A 15 0.62 -0.44 -6.09
C GLU A 15 1.10 -0.39 -7.55
N MET A 16 1.51 -1.52 -8.13
CA MET A 16 1.95 -1.52 -9.53
C MET A 16 0.81 -1.12 -10.46
N GLY A 17 0.98 0.01 -11.16
CA GLY A 17 -0.01 0.58 -12.06
C GLY A 17 -1.10 1.40 -11.38
N ASP A 18 -0.93 1.72 -10.10
CA ASP A 18 -1.87 2.53 -9.35
C ASP A 18 -1.65 4.04 -9.54
N LYS A 19 -2.57 4.85 -8.97
CA LYS A 19 -2.55 6.31 -9.04
C LYS A 19 -1.25 6.91 -8.51
N THR A 20 -0.68 6.36 -7.44
CA THR A 20 0.56 6.83 -6.82
C THR A 20 1.77 6.62 -7.70
N GLN A 21 1.86 5.51 -8.43
CA GLN A 21 2.91 5.32 -9.42
C GLN A 21 2.84 6.37 -10.55
N LEU A 22 1.64 6.72 -11.00
CA LEU A 22 1.46 7.79 -11.98
C LEU A 22 1.74 9.17 -11.38
N LEU A 23 1.37 9.41 -10.11
CA LEU A 23 1.71 10.63 -9.39
C LEU A 23 3.23 10.79 -9.24
N ALA A 24 3.95 9.73 -8.87
CA ALA A 24 5.41 9.70 -8.80
C ALA A 24 6.04 10.12 -10.14
N PHE A 25 5.51 9.58 -11.25
CA PHE A 25 5.92 9.94 -12.59
C PHE A 25 5.66 11.42 -12.91
N ILE A 26 4.45 11.94 -12.64
CA ILE A 26 4.10 13.36 -12.88
C ILE A 26 5.03 14.29 -12.10
N LEU A 27 5.29 13.99 -10.82
CA LEU A 27 6.20 14.79 -10.01
C LEU A 27 7.64 14.72 -10.53
N ALA A 28 8.08 13.54 -10.97
CA ALA A 28 9.43 13.36 -11.54
C ALA A 28 9.61 14.15 -12.84
N THR A 29 8.64 14.11 -13.73
CA THR A 29 8.68 14.89 -14.99
C THR A 29 8.61 16.40 -14.76
N ARG A 30 7.80 16.83 -13.79
CA ARG A 30 7.61 18.24 -13.45
C ARG A 30 8.82 18.85 -12.76
N PHE A 31 9.38 18.17 -11.79
CA PHE A 31 10.43 18.73 -10.92
C PHE A 31 11.84 18.31 -11.31
N GLN A 32 12.01 17.17 -11.95
CA GLN A 32 13.30 16.61 -12.39
C GLN A 32 14.34 16.49 -11.23
N LYS A 33 13.86 16.25 -10.02
CA LYS A 33 14.65 16.11 -8.80
C LYS A 33 14.30 14.80 -8.09
N PRO A 34 14.89 13.65 -8.49
CA PRO A 34 14.50 12.33 -7.98
C PRO A 34 14.63 12.19 -6.46
N LEU A 35 15.74 12.62 -5.88
CA LEU A 35 16.01 12.42 -4.46
C LEU A 35 14.97 13.06 -3.53
N PRO A 36 14.62 14.38 -3.65
CA PRO A 36 13.56 14.96 -2.85
C PRO A 36 12.19 14.30 -3.06
N ILE A 37 11.90 13.81 -4.28
CA ILE A 37 10.65 13.09 -4.57
C ILE A 37 10.64 11.76 -3.82
N ILE A 38 11.69 10.94 -3.94
CA ILE A 38 11.79 9.64 -3.24
C ILE A 38 11.69 9.82 -1.72
N MET A 39 12.36 10.83 -1.17
CA MET A 39 12.27 11.11 0.26
C MET A 39 10.87 11.57 0.69
N GLY A 40 10.17 12.33 -0.16
CA GLY A 40 8.77 12.73 0.07
C GLY A 40 7.84 11.52 0.06
N ILE A 41 7.98 10.63 -0.93
CA ILE A 41 7.25 9.36 -1.01
C ILE A 41 7.51 8.53 0.24
N PHE A 42 8.78 8.30 0.59
CA PHE A 42 9.18 7.51 1.75
C PHE A 42 8.54 8.03 3.05
N LEU A 43 8.64 9.34 3.31
CA LEU A 43 8.10 9.90 4.54
C LEU A 43 6.57 9.89 4.56
N ALA A 44 5.91 10.20 3.44
CA ALA A 44 4.46 10.11 3.31
C ALA A 44 3.97 8.70 3.62
N THR A 45 4.60 7.70 2.99
CA THR A 45 4.25 6.29 3.15
C THR A 45 4.48 5.81 4.58
N ILE A 46 5.63 6.11 5.20
CA ILE A 46 5.92 5.65 6.55
C ILE A 46 4.94 6.23 7.58
N VAL A 47 4.50 7.47 7.37
CA VAL A 47 3.48 8.10 8.24
C VAL A 47 2.12 7.45 8.01
N ASN A 48 1.66 7.29 6.77
CA ASN A 48 0.38 6.66 6.45
C ASN A 48 0.32 5.21 6.94
N HIS A 49 1.34 4.40 6.60
CA HIS A 49 1.39 3.00 7.01
C HIS A 49 1.67 2.83 8.51
N GLY A 50 2.38 3.77 9.12
CA GLY A 50 2.56 3.82 10.57
C GLY A 50 1.23 4.04 11.30
N LEU A 51 0.42 4.99 10.86
CA LEU A 51 -0.93 5.23 11.39
C LEU A 51 -1.83 4.00 11.16
N ALA A 52 -1.84 3.46 9.94
CA ALA A 52 -2.62 2.27 9.60
C ALA A 52 -2.20 1.04 10.42
N GLY A 53 -0.89 0.80 10.55
CA GLY A 53 -0.34 -0.30 11.35
C GLY A 53 -0.67 -0.15 12.84
N GLY A 54 -0.64 1.08 13.36
CA GLY A 54 -1.07 1.38 14.73
C GLY A 54 -2.56 1.06 14.95
N VAL A 55 -3.42 1.45 14.01
CA VAL A 55 -4.85 1.10 14.04
C VAL A 55 -5.04 -0.42 13.96
N GLY A 56 -4.33 -1.11 13.07
CA GLY A 56 -4.40 -2.56 12.93
C GLY A 56 -4.01 -3.29 14.22
N ALA A 57 -2.91 -2.89 14.83
CA ALA A 57 -2.47 -3.45 16.12
C ALA A 57 -3.48 -3.17 17.25
N TRP A 58 -4.07 -1.99 17.30
CA TRP A 58 -5.11 -1.67 18.26
C TRP A 58 -6.36 -2.53 18.06
N VAL A 59 -6.80 -2.71 16.82
CA VAL A 59 -7.93 -3.59 16.45
C VAL A 59 -7.66 -5.02 16.91
N ALA A 60 -6.47 -5.56 16.63
CA ALA A 60 -6.09 -6.92 17.03
C ALA A 60 -6.16 -7.14 18.54
N ASN A 61 -5.78 -6.13 19.33
CA ASN A 61 -5.81 -6.20 20.79
C ASN A 61 -7.18 -5.90 21.43
N SER A 62 -8.12 -5.35 20.67
CA SER A 62 -9.42 -4.88 21.19
C SER A 62 -10.60 -5.75 20.82
N ILE A 63 -10.44 -6.65 19.84
CA ILE A 63 -11.53 -7.45 19.27
C ILE A 63 -11.32 -8.94 19.62
N ASP A 64 -12.40 -9.65 19.91
CA ASP A 64 -12.38 -11.10 20.12
C ASP A 64 -11.74 -11.81 18.90
N PRO A 65 -10.82 -12.78 19.11
CA PRO A 65 -10.10 -13.45 18.03
C PRO A 65 -11.02 -14.09 16.97
N ASN A 66 -12.18 -14.62 17.35
CA ASN A 66 -13.11 -15.20 16.38
C ASN A 66 -13.77 -14.11 15.51
N ILE A 67 -14.16 -12.97 16.10
CA ILE A 67 -14.69 -11.84 15.35
C ILE A 67 -13.61 -11.25 14.46
N LEU A 68 -12.39 -11.07 15.00
CA LEU A 68 -11.24 -10.55 14.25
C LEU A 68 -10.96 -11.41 13.00
N ARG A 69 -10.97 -12.74 13.13
CA ARG A 69 -10.81 -13.66 12.00
C ARG A 69 -11.79 -13.38 10.86
N TRP A 70 -13.07 -13.24 11.20
CA TRP A 70 -14.11 -12.96 10.18
C TRP A 70 -13.91 -11.58 9.56
N VAL A 71 -13.62 -10.56 10.37
CA VAL A 71 -13.36 -9.19 9.89
C VAL A 71 -12.16 -9.17 8.94
N LEU A 72 -11.03 -9.79 9.32
CA LEU A 72 -9.83 -9.83 8.49
C LEU A 72 -10.04 -10.64 7.20
N GLY A 73 -10.63 -11.83 7.30
CA GLY A 73 -10.89 -12.66 6.13
C GLY A 73 -11.79 -11.99 5.11
N ILE A 74 -12.87 -11.35 5.57
CA ILE A 74 -13.76 -10.57 4.71
C ILE A 74 -13.05 -9.34 4.14
N SER A 75 -12.23 -8.64 4.94
CA SER A 75 -11.44 -7.50 4.47
C SER A 75 -10.48 -7.90 3.35
N PHE A 76 -9.74 -9.00 3.49
CA PHE A 76 -8.86 -9.50 2.44
C PHE A 76 -9.62 -9.90 1.16
N LEU A 77 -10.80 -10.51 1.29
CA LEU A 77 -11.64 -10.82 0.12
C LEU A 77 -12.18 -9.56 -0.55
N ALA A 78 -12.58 -8.56 0.23
CA ALA A 78 -12.98 -7.26 -0.30
C ALA A 78 -11.81 -6.55 -1.02
N MET A 79 -10.60 -6.63 -0.46
CA MET A 79 -9.37 -6.12 -1.10
C MET A 79 -9.08 -6.84 -2.41
N ALA A 80 -9.30 -8.17 -2.49
CA ALA A 80 -9.14 -8.92 -3.74
C ALA A 80 -10.04 -8.36 -4.85
N ILE A 81 -11.27 -8.01 -4.53
CA ILE A 81 -12.22 -7.41 -5.49
C ILE A 81 -11.81 -5.97 -5.84
N TRP A 82 -11.49 -5.17 -4.82
CA TRP A 82 -11.13 -3.75 -5.01
C TRP A 82 -9.86 -3.58 -5.86
N THR A 83 -8.84 -4.41 -5.66
CA THR A 83 -7.61 -4.38 -6.45
C THR A 83 -7.83 -4.61 -7.96
N LEU A 84 -8.96 -5.21 -8.36
CA LEU A 84 -9.33 -5.35 -9.77
C LEU A 84 -9.91 -4.07 -10.39
N ILE A 85 -10.26 -3.07 -9.58
CA ILE A 85 -10.82 -1.79 -10.01
C ILE A 85 -9.65 -0.80 -10.17
N PRO A 86 -9.42 -0.24 -11.38
CA PRO A 86 -8.38 0.76 -11.58
C PRO A 86 -8.69 2.07 -10.84
N ASP A 87 -7.69 2.63 -10.16
CA ASP A 87 -7.80 3.92 -9.50
C ASP A 87 -7.62 5.07 -10.50
N LYS A 88 -8.16 6.24 -10.13
CA LYS A 88 -8.06 7.47 -10.92
C LYS A 88 -7.34 8.53 -10.09
N ILE A 89 -6.54 9.36 -10.76
CA ILE A 89 -5.91 10.55 -10.15
C ILE A 89 -6.93 11.67 -10.08
N GLU A 90 -7.02 12.32 -8.94
CA GLU A 90 -7.77 13.56 -8.77
C GLU A 90 -6.87 14.77 -9.09
N GLU A 91 -7.36 15.71 -9.93
CA GLU A 91 -6.56 16.85 -10.39
C GLU A 91 -6.13 17.81 -9.25
N GLU A 92 -6.86 17.81 -8.13
CA GLU A 92 -6.55 18.63 -6.96
C GLU A 92 -5.23 18.22 -6.27
N GLU A 93 -4.85 16.94 -6.34
CA GLU A 93 -3.63 16.42 -5.72
C GLU A 93 -2.35 17.05 -6.28
N THR A 94 -2.40 17.57 -7.54
CA THR A 94 -1.23 18.14 -8.21
C THR A 94 -1.03 19.64 -8.00
N GLN A 95 -2.03 20.39 -7.53
CA GLN A 95 -1.99 21.85 -7.43
C GLN A 95 -1.32 22.38 -6.14
N ILE A 96 -1.32 21.63 -5.07
CA ILE A 96 -0.76 22.02 -3.76
C ILE A 96 0.77 22.17 -3.81
N ALA A 97 1.38 21.62 -4.83
CA ALA A 97 2.82 21.40 -4.96
C ALA A 97 3.71 22.66 -5.04
N SER A 98 3.20 23.84 -5.38
CA SER A 98 4.07 24.97 -5.75
C SER A 98 4.67 25.75 -4.58
N LYS A 99 4.11 25.65 -3.37
CA LYS A 99 4.47 26.49 -2.21
C LYS A 99 5.52 25.87 -1.27
N PHE A 100 5.69 24.54 -1.28
CA PHE A 100 6.46 23.81 -0.24
C PHE A 100 7.77 23.21 -0.73
N GLY A 101 8.21 23.54 -1.94
CA GLY A 101 9.36 22.89 -2.59
C GLY A 101 9.05 21.44 -2.99
N VAL A 102 9.99 20.81 -3.68
CA VAL A 102 9.77 19.47 -4.27
C VAL A 102 9.47 18.40 -3.23
N PHE A 103 10.23 18.39 -2.14
CA PHE A 103 10.03 17.44 -1.03
C PHE A 103 8.67 17.61 -0.37
N GLY A 104 8.34 18.84 0.06
CA GLY A 104 7.07 19.11 0.76
C GLY A 104 5.86 18.89 -0.15
N ALA A 105 5.98 19.26 -1.43
CA ALA A 105 4.98 18.98 -2.44
C ALA A 105 4.69 17.49 -2.55
N THR A 106 5.75 16.67 -2.73
CA THR A 106 5.64 15.23 -2.84
C THR A 106 5.06 14.62 -1.56
N LEU A 107 5.57 15.04 -0.40
CA LEU A 107 5.09 14.57 0.90
C LEU A 107 3.58 14.76 1.04
N ILE A 108 3.09 15.97 0.78
CA ILE A 108 1.68 16.31 0.96
C ILE A 108 0.81 15.57 -0.05
N THR A 109 1.18 15.58 -1.34
CA THR A 109 0.37 14.95 -2.38
C THR A 109 0.30 13.43 -2.20
N PHE A 110 1.43 12.77 -1.90
CA PHE A 110 1.43 11.34 -1.61
C PHE A 110 0.66 10.99 -0.34
N PHE A 111 0.82 11.78 0.72
CA PHE A 111 0.07 11.56 1.95
C PHE A 111 -1.44 11.63 1.71
N LEU A 112 -1.91 12.64 0.97
CA LEU A 112 -3.33 12.80 0.66
C LEU A 112 -3.83 11.72 -0.31
N ALA A 113 -3.04 11.38 -1.34
CA ALA A 113 -3.39 10.34 -2.30
C ALA A 113 -3.57 8.96 -1.65
N GLU A 114 -2.75 8.66 -0.64
CA GLU A 114 -2.80 7.39 0.10
C GLU A 114 -3.86 7.35 1.20
N MET A 115 -4.40 8.51 1.63
CA MET A 115 -5.43 8.52 2.67
C MET A 115 -6.70 7.82 2.21
N GLY A 116 -7.08 6.75 2.94
CA GLY A 116 -8.28 5.95 2.64
C GLY A 116 -8.12 5.02 1.44
N ASP A 117 -6.91 4.88 0.90
CA ASP A 117 -6.64 3.98 -0.21
C ASP A 117 -6.59 2.51 0.20
N LYS A 118 -6.66 1.63 -0.80
CA LYS A 118 -6.66 0.16 -0.62
C LYS A 118 -5.43 -0.34 0.14
N THR A 119 -4.24 0.23 -0.09
CA THR A 119 -3.01 -0.18 0.59
C THR A 119 -2.96 0.26 2.05
N GLN A 120 -3.56 1.39 2.40
CA GLN A 120 -3.75 1.77 3.80
C GLN A 120 -4.65 0.78 4.53
N ILE A 121 -5.78 0.37 3.92
CA ILE A 121 -6.69 -0.63 4.49
C ILE A 121 -6.03 -2.01 4.56
N ALA A 122 -5.27 -2.40 3.52
CA ALA A 122 -4.47 -3.62 3.53
C ALA A 122 -3.44 -3.61 4.67
N THR A 123 -2.79 -2.47 4.92
CA THR A 123 -1.83 -2.32 6.01
C THR A 123 -2.50 -2.50 7.38
N VAL A 124 -3.70 -1.93 7.58
CA VAL A 124 -4.51 -2.18 8.81
C VAL A 124 -4.78 -3.66 8.98
N ALA A 125 -5.26 -4.34 7.93
CA ALA A 125 -5.61 -5.75 7.97
C ALA A 125 -4.38 -6.65 8.21
N LEU A 126 -3.26 -6.38 7.54
CA LEU A 126 -2.00 -7.09 7.73
C LEU A 126 -1.43 -6.88 9.14
N ALA A 127 -1.46 -5.64 9.66
CA ALA A 127 -0.98 -5.35 11.01
C ALA A 127 -1.88 -5.94 12.12
N ALA A 128 -3.16 -6.14 11.82
CA ALA A 128 -4.06 -6.87 12.71
C ALA A 128 -3.90 -8.40 12.61
N HIS A 129 -3.42 -8.88 11.46
CA HIS A 129 -3.20 -10.31 11.22
C HIS A 129 -1.87 -10.82 11.80
N PHE A 130 -0.80 -10.03 11.69
CA PHE A 130 0.53 -10.40 12.15
C PHE A 130 0.83 -9.82 13.54
N GLU A 131 1.46 -10.61 14.42
CA GLU A 131 1.81 -10.19 15.79
C GLU A 131 2.71 -8.96 15.87
N ASN A 132 3.56 -8.72 14.85
CA ASN A 132 4.52 -7.63 14.86
C ASN A 132 4.19 -6.56 13.81
N PRO A 133 3.47 -5.49 14.19
CA PRO A 133 3.07 -4.43 13.28
C PRO A 133 4.26 -3.65 12.70
N ILE A 134 5.41 -3.62 13.37
CA ILE A 134 6.61 -2.90 12.89
C ILE A 134 7.12 -3.56 11.60
N PHE A 135 7.16 -4.90 11.55
CA PHE A 135 7.56 -5.62 10.32
C PHE A 135 6.54 -5.44 9.19
N VAL A 136 5.25 -5.31 9.52
CA VAL A 136 4.22 -4.98 8.53
C VAL A 136 4.43 -3.58 7.98
N ILE A 137 4.58 -2.56 8.84
CA ILE A 137 4.80 -1.17 8.43
C ILE A 137 6.07 -1.04 7.56
N ALA A 138 7.16 -1.68 7.99
CA ALA A 138 8.40 -1.69 7.23
C ALA A 138 8.22 -2.40 5.87
N GLY A 139 7.49 -3.54 5.84
CA GLY A 139 7.21 -4.30 4.64
C GLY A 139 6.32 -3.53 3.65
N THR A 140 5.21 -2.98 4.12
CA THR A 140 4.29 -2.20 3.27
C THR A 140 4.97 -0.94 2.72
N THR A 141 5.80 -0.26 3.54
CA THR A 141 6.62 0.87 3.10
C THR A 141 7.63 0.45 2.03
N ALA A 142 8.31 -0.67 2.21
CA ALA A 142 9.22 -1.21 1.21
C ALA A 142 8.49 -1.58 -0.10
N GLY A 143 7.30 -2.17 0.01
CA GLY A 143 6.45 -2.50 -1.14
C GLY A 143 6.08 -1.26 -1.97
N MET A 144 5.64 -0.19 -1.30
CA MET A 144 5.35 1.09 -1.93
C MET A 144 6.57 1.66 -2.66
N LEU A 145 7.74 1.67 -2.01
CA LEU A 145 8.96 2.17 -2.64
C LEU A 145 9.38 1.31 -3.86
N ILE A 146 9.19 0.00 -3.80
CA ILE A 146 9.47 -0.90 -4.94
C ILE A 146 8.59 -0.57 -6.13
N ALA A 147 7.33 -0.18 -5.91
CA ALA A 147 6.41 0.20 -6.97
C ALA A 147 6.72 1.61 -7.53
N ASP A 148 6.92 2.61 -6.66
CA ASP A 148 6.95 4.02 -7.06
C ASP A 148 8.34 4.53 -7.44
N VAL A 149 9.42 4.07 -6.77
CA VAL A 149 10.78 4.57 -7.05
C VAL A 149 11.23 4.33 -8.50
N PRO A 150 10.94 3.17 -9.12
CA PRO A 150 11.21 3.00 -10.55
C PRO A 150 10.51 4.03 -11.43
N ALA A 151 9.27 4.43 -11.11
CA ALA A 151 8.53 5.44 -11.88
C ALA A 151 9.21 6.82 -11.82
N VAL A 152 9.85 7.15 -10.67
CA VAL A 152 10.62 8.39 -10.53
C VAL A 152 11.84 8.43 -11.46
N PHE A 153 12.50 7.30 -11.67
CA PHE A 153 13.73 7.25 -12.49
C PHE A 153 13.48 7.01 -13.98
N ILE A 154 12.49 6.20 -14.33
CA ILE A 154 12.37 5.61 -15.68
C ILE A 154 11.25 6.29 -16.50
N GLY A 155 10.33 6.95 -15.85
CA GLY A 155 9.19 7.59 -16.52
C GLY A 155 8.32 6.58 -17.28
N ASN A 156 7.53 7.06 -18.25
CA ASN A 156 6.52 6.31 -19.01
C ASN A 156 7.01 5.02 -19.69
N LYS A 157 8.31 4.91 -20.03
CA LYS A 157 8.82 3.78 -20.82
C LYS A 157 8.70 2.41 -20.15
N PHE A 158 8.57 2.35 -18.83
CA PHE A 158 8.47 1.09 -18.10
C PHE A 158 7.01 0.64 -17.91
N ALA A 159 6.11 1.59 -17.67
CA ALA A 159 4.68 1.31 -17.50
C ALA A 159 4.05 0.70 -18.77
N GLU A 160 4.54 1.10 -19.96
CA GLU A 160 4.04 0.60 -21.25
C GLU A 160 4.34 -0.89 -21.51
N LYS A 161 5.36 -1.46 -20.86
CA LYS A 161 5.82 -2.84 -21.12
C LYS A 161 5.16 -3.89 -20.23
N ILE A 162 4.57 -3.50 -19.10
CA ILE A 162 3.95 -4.42 -18.15
C ILE A 162 2.44 -4.34 -18.30
N SER A 163 1.80 -5.49 -18.53
CA SER A 163 0.33 -5.57 -18.56
C SER A 163 -0.22 -5.45 -17.13
N MET A 164 -0.61 -4.23 -16.73
CA MET A 164 -1.17 -3.93 -15.40
C MET A 164 -2.37 -4.81 -15.05
N LYS A 165 -3.16 -5.25 -16.05
CA LYS A 165 -4.27 -6.19 -15.83
C LYS A 165 -3.82 -7.51 -15.18
N TRP A 166 -2.65 -8.03 -15.57
CA TRP A 166 -2.13 -9.27 -14.99
C TRP A 166 -1.56 -9.05 -13.60
N VAL A 167 -0.92 -7.91 -13.34
CA VAL A 167 -0.40 -7.53 -12.02
C VAL A 167 -1.55 -7.42 -11.02
N HIS A 168 -2.61 -6.67 -11.34
CA HIS A 168 -3.79 -6.54 -10.47
C HIS A 168 -4.50 -7.88 -10.24
N ARG A 169 -4.60 -8.75 -11.27
CA ARG A 169 -5.16 -10.10 -11.10
C ARG A 169 -4.32 -10.95 -10.15
N PHE A 170 -3.00 -10.86 -10.24
CA PHE A 170 -2.11 -11.60 -9.35
C PHE A 170 -2.17 -11.08 -7.91
N ALA A 171 -2.20 -9.75 -7.71
CA ALA A 171 -2.43 -9.15 -6.40
C ALA A 171 -3.78 -9.57 -5.81
N ALA A 172 -4.86 -9.50 -6.61
CA ALA A 172 -6.19 -9.96 -6.19
C ALA A 172 -6.21 -11.44 -5.80
N PHE A 173 -5.48 -12.29 -6.54
CA PHE A 173 -5.34 -13.72 -6.21
C PHE A 173 -4.66 -13.93 -4.85
N ILE A 174 -3.58 -13.17 -4.56
CA ILE A 174 -2.90 -13.24 -3.26
C ILE A 174 -3.83 -12.80 -2.12
N PHE A 175 -4.53 -11.66 -2.26
CA PHE A 175 -5.53 -11.23 -1.28
C PHE A 175 -6.64 -12.27 -1.09
N GLY A 176 -7.10 -12.90 -2.18
CA GLY A 176 -8.09 -13.97 -2.13
C GLY A 176 -7.61 -15.17 -1.32
N ILE A 177 -6.35 -15.60 -1.54
CA ILE A 177 -5.73 -16.70 -0.76
C ILE A 177 -5.63 -16.31 0.71
N LEU A 178 -5.12 -15.10 1.02
CA LEU A 178 -5.01 -14.63 2.41
C LEU A 178 -6.38 -14.60 3.09
N GLY A 179 -7.43 -14.13 2.40
CA GLY A 179 -8.79 -14.13 2.91
C GLY A 179 -9.32 -15.53 3.22
N ILE A 180 -9.16 -16.47 2.29
CA ILE A 180 -9.61 -17.86 2.47
C ILE A 180 -8.83 -18.53 3.62
N ILE A 181 -7.50 -18.42 3.64
CA ILE A 181 -6.67 -19.00 4.71
C ILE A 181 -7.10 -18.44 6.07
N THR A 182 -7.30 -17.11 6.16
CA THR A 182 -7.72 -16.46 7.41
C THR A 182 -9.09 -16.98 7.88
N LEU A 183 -10.04 -17.22 6.96
CA LEU A 183 -11.36 -17.73 7.31
C LEU A 183 -11.36 -19.21 7.68
N VAL A 184 -10.57 -20.02 6.98
CA VAL A 184 -10.56 -21.48 7.15
C VAL A 184 -9.71 -21.91 8.36
N ASN A 185 -8.52 -21.34 8.50
CA ASN A 185 -7.55 -21.71 9.53
C ASN A 185 -7.69 -20.86 10.80
N GLY A 186 -8.86 -20.87 11.43
CA GLY A 186 -9.06 -20.19 12.73
C GLY A 186 -8.10 -20.67 13.85
N SER A 187 -7.35 -21.72 13.62
CA SER A 187 -6.33 -22.25 14.53
C SER A 187 -4.93 -21.66 14.33
N LEU A 188 -4.64 -21.02 13.18
CA LEU A 188 -3.32 -20.42 12.94
C LEU A 188 -3.13 -19.08 13.68
N ILE A 189 -4.22 -18.36 13.93
CA ILE A 189 -4.16 -17.09 14.69
C ILE A 189 -3.95 -17.35 16.20
N SER A 190 -4.26 -18.57 16.69
CA SER A 190 -4.08 -18.95 18.10
C SER A 190 -2.74 -19.62 18.39
N GLN A 191 -1.89 -19.83 17.37
CA GLN A 191 -0.59 -20.49 17.51
C GLN A 191 0.59 -19.63 17.04
N LEU A 192 0.32 -18.43 16.53
CA LEU A 192 1.32 -17.40 16.23
C LEU A 192 1.26 -16.26 17.23
#